data_dae1247765b2fa2b535b8116d16f4c2c
#
_entry.id   dae1247765b2fa2b535b8116d16f4c2c
#
_cell.length_a   1.000
_cell.length_b   1.000
_cell.length_c   1.000
_cell.angle_alpha   90.00
_cell.angle_beta   90.00
_cell.angle_gamma   90.00
#
_symmetry.space_group_name_H-M   'P 1'
#
loop_
_entity.id
_entity.type
_entity.pdbx_description
1 polymer ?
#
loop_
_entity_poly.entity_id
_entity_poly.type
_entity_poly.pdbx_seq_one_letter_code
_entity_poly.pdbx_strand_id
1 'polypeptide(L)'
;MTIGSVRLEAELFDTPTADAIYARLPFTSTASTWGDEVYFSTPVQANKEPDAKDVVEAGELAFWVEGDSIAIGFGPTPVSRGKEIRLVARTNIWGKALAPVTQLHEVKDGDPVKVEKVG
;
A
#
# COMPACT_ATOMS: atom_id res chain seq x y z
N MET A 1 4.07 -6.91 6.88
CA MET A 1 3.75 -5.56 7.40
C MET A 1 2.89 -5.69 8.64
N THR A 2 3.15 -4.85 9.61
CA THR A 2 2.28 -4.73 10.79
C THR A 2 1.74 -3.32 10.81
N ILE A 3 0.42 -3.19 10.77
CA ILE A 3 -0.28 -1.90 10.71
C ILE A 3 -1.28 -1.89 11.85
N GLY A 4 -0.97 -1.17 12.93
CA GLY A 4 -1.76 -1.26 14.16
C GLY A 4 -1.79 -2.69 14.68
N SER A 5 -2.98 -3.27 14.81
CA SER A 5 -3.18 -4.66 15.24
C SER A 5 -3.16 -5.66 14.08
N VAL A 6 -3.08 -5.19 12.84
CA VAL A 6 -3.18 -6.04 11.64
C VAL A 6 -1.79 -6.47 11.19
N ARG A 7 -1.58 -7.77 11.03
CA ARG A 7 -0.37 -8.33 10.42
C ARG A 7 -0.71 -8.84 9.03
N LEU A 8 0.05 -8.38 8.04
CA LEU A 8 -0.20 -8.69 6.64
C LEU A 8 1.10 -9.08 5.96
N GLU A 9 1.18 -10.31 5.47
CA GLU A 9 2.29 -10.76 4.65
C GLU A 9 2.01 -10.45 3.18
N ALA A 10 3.07 -10.18 2.44
CA ALA A 10 2.96 -9.79 1.05
C ALA A 10 4.01 -10.49 0.20
N GLU A 11 3.65 -10.75 -1.05
CA GLU A 11 4.55 -11.22 -2.09
C GLU A 11 4.95 -10.03 -2.96
N LEU A 12 6.25 -9.83 -3.15
CA LEU A 12 6.76 -8.76 -3.99
C LEU A 12 6.81 -9.21 -5.45
N PHE A 13 6.41 -8.30 -6.35
CA PHE A 13 6.58 -8.53 -7.78
C PHE A 13 8.00 -8.17 -8.22
N ASP A 14 8.37 -8.63 -9.40
CA ASP A 14 9.68 -8.32 -9.98
C ASP A 14 9.60 -6.97 -10.72
N THR A 15 9.65 -5.89 -9.96
CA THR A 15 9.56 -4.53 -10.48
C THR A 15 10.61 -3.63 -9.82
N PRO A 16 11.00 -2.52 -10.48
CA PRO A 16 11.92 -1.56 -9.87
C PRO A 16 11.43 -0.99 -8.54
N THR A 17 10.12 -0.75 -8.42
CA THR A 17 9.53 -0.23 -7.19
C THR A 17 9.63 -1.25 -6.06
N ALA A 18 9.32 -2.51 -6.33
CA ALA A 18 9.46 -3.59 -5.34
C ALA A 18 10.90 -3.72 -4.86
N ASP A 19 11.86 -3.64 -5.77
CA ASP A 19 13.28 -3.70 -5.43
C ASP A 19 13.69 -2.53 -4.53
N ALA A 20 13.21 -1.33 -4.84
CA ALA A 20 13.52 -0.13 -4.07
C ALA A 20 12.95 -0.22 -2.64
N ILE A 21 11.74 -0.75 -2.50
CA ILE A 21 11.11 -0.96 -1.19
C ILE A 21 11.90 -2.01 -0.40
N TYR A 22 12.19 -3.13 -1.03
CA TYR A 22 12.90 -4.23 -0.36
C TYR A 22 14.28 -3.78 0.16
N ALA A 23 14.98 -2.95 -0.61
CA ALA A 23 16.29 -2.45 -0.24
C ALA A 23 16.27 -1.54 1.00
N ARG A 24 15.12 -0.97 1.34
CA ARG A 24 14.98 -0.05 2.48
C ARG A 24 14.37 -0.72 3.72
N LEU A 25 14.04 -2.01 3.66
CA LEU A 25 13.50 -2.73 4.82
C LEU A 25 14.58 -2.97 5.87
N PRO A 26 14.27 -2.93 7.18
CA PRO A 26 12.97 -2.56 7.73
C PRO A 26 12.80 -1.05 7.86
N PHE A 27 11.56 -0.59 7.91
CA PHE A 27 11.28 0.80 8.25
C PHE A 27 9.95 0.89 9.01
N THR A 28 9.75 2.01 9.70
CA THR A 28 8.54 2.30 10.44
C THR A 28 7.85 3.53 9.86
N SER A 29 6.55 3.64 10.10
CA SER A 29 5.75 4.76 9.64
C SER A 29 4.51 4.90 10.52
N THR A 30 3.58 5.73 10.08
CA THR A 30 2.31 5.96 10.75
C THR A 30 1.20 5.89 9.72
N ALA A 31 0.15 5.14 10.02
CA ALA A 31 -0.95 4.92 9.10
C ALA A 31 -1.89 6.13 9.04
N SER A 32 -2.39 6.37 7.83
CA SER A 32 -3.51 7.26 7.58
C SER A 32 -4.57 6.48 6.82
N THR A 33 -5.82 6.90 6.95
CA THR A 33 -6.94 6.26 6.26
C THR A 33 -7.63 7.27 5.35
N TRP A 34 -8.20 6.77 4.24
CA TRP A 34 -8.92 7.58 3.27
C TRP A 34 -9.99 6.71 2.61
N GLY A 35 -11.23 6.77 3.16
CA GLY A 35 -12.23 5.78 2.80
C GLY A 35 -11.72 4.37 3.13
N ASP A 36 -11.92 3.42 2.22
CA ASP A 36 -11.42 2.07 2.41
C ASP A 36 -10.00 1.89 1.84
N GLU A 37 -9.12 2.79 2.25
CA GLU A 37 -7.69 2.75 1.92
C GLU A 37 -6.86 3.08 3.15
N VAL A 38 -5.77 2.35 3.33
CA VAL A 38 -4.73 2.67 4.32
C VAL A 38 -3.48 3.08 3.53
N TYR A 39 -2.86 4.20 3.91
CA TYR A 39 -1.59 4.60 3.31
C TYR A 39 -0.63 5.11 4.38
N PHE A 40 0.66 5.05 4.08
CA PHE A 40 1.70 5.50 5.00
C PHE A 40 2.96 5.88 4.22
N SER A 41 3.67 6.90 4.72
CA SER A 41 4.90 7.37 4.10
C SER A 41 6.03 6.35 4.25
N THR A 42 6.97 6.39 3.32
CA THR A 42 8.13 5.50 3.28
C THR A 42 9.42 6.30 3.09
N PRO A 43 10.59 5.71 3.39
CA PRO A 43 11.88 6.30 3.01
C PRO A 43 12.28 5.97 1.58
N VAL A 44 11.33 5.58 0.73
CA VAL A 44 11.57 5.09 -0.63
C VAL A 44 11.15 6.15 -1.64
N GLN A 45 11.96 6.32 -2.68
CA GLN A 45 11.61 7.11 -3.86
C GLN A 45 11.67 6.19 -5.08
N ALA A 46 10.72 6.35 -5.98
CA ALA A 46 10.64 5.56 -7.21
C ALA A 46 10.09 6.41 -8.34
N ASN A 47 10.44 6.06 -9.56
CA ASN A 47 9.87 6.68 -10.75
C ASN A 47 8.54 5.99 -11.10
N LYS A 48 7.62 6.75 -11.69
CA LYS A 48 6.35 6.19 -12.15
C LYS A 48 6.61 5.19 -13.27
N GLU A 49 6.10 3.98 -13.10
CA GLU A 49 6.27 2.91 -14.10
C GLU A 49 5.23 3.04 -15.21
N PRO A 50 5.50 2.49 -16.42
CA PRO A 50 4.58 2.65 -17.56
C PRO A 50 3.20 2.05 -17.33
N ASP A 51 3.08 1.03 -16.49
CA ASP A 51 1.82 0.35 -16.17
C ASP A 51 1.15 0.87 -14.89
N ALA A 52 1.60 2.02 -14.37
CA ALA A 52 0.98 2.64 -13.19
C ALA A 52 -0.52 2.83 -13.40
N LYS A 53 -1.30 2.55 -12.36
CA LYS A 53 -2.76 2.61 -12.43
C LYS A 53 -3.36 3.17 -11.15
N ASP A 54 -4.53 3.79 -11.28
CA ASP A 54 -5.27 4.36 -10.16
C ASP A 54 -6.41 3.46 -9.67
N VAL A 55 -7.01 2.65 -10.53
CA VAL A 55 -7.99 1.66 -10.12
C VAL A 55 -7.28 0.34 -9.89
N VAL A 56 -7.38 -0.18 -8.67
CA VAL A 56 -6.65 -1.36 -8.24
C VAL A 56 -7.61 -2.46 -7.79
N GLU A 57 -7.07 -3.69 -7.71
CA GLU A 57 -7.78 -4.82 -7.15
C GLU A 57 -7.49 -4.91 -5.65
N ALA A 58 -8.44 -5.46 -4.89
CA ALA A 58 -8.22 -5.74 -3.48
C ALA A 58 -7.02 -6.68 -3.32
N GLY A 59 -6.09 -6.33 -2.43
CA GLY A 59 -4.87 -7.10 -2.22
C GLY A 59 -3.66 -6.61 -2.99
N GLU A 60 -3.84 -5.82 -4.05
CA GLU A 60 -2.70 -5.21 -4.72
C GLU A 60 -2.06 -4.14 -3.83
N LEU A 61 -0.73 -4.16 -3.77
CA LEU A 61 0.03 -3.18 -2.98
C LEU A 61 0.54 -2.09 -3.92
N ALA A 62 0.14 -0.86 -3.65
CA ALA A 62 0.45 0.28 -4.50
C ALA A 62 1.53 1.16 -3.87
N PHE A 63 2.28 1.85 -4.71
CA PHE A 63 3.22 2.89 -4.31
C PHE A 63 2.84 4.20 -5.01
N TRP A 64 2.48 5.18 -4.22
CA TRP A 64 2.13 6.51 -4.70
C TRP A 64 3.40 7.33 -4.83
N VAL A 65 3.84 7.54 -6.08
CA VAL A 65 5.14 8.14 -6.39
C VAL A 65 5.25 9.57 -5.88
N GLU A 66 4.22 10.40 -6.10
CA GLU A 66 4.23 11.81 -5.71
C GLU A 66 4.26 12.02 -4.20
N GLY A 67 3.81 11.05 -3.43
CA GLY A 67 3.76 11.12 -1.98
C GLY A 67 4.75 10.18 -1.27
N ASP A 68 5.60 9.47 -2.02
CA ASP A 68 6.55 8.49 -1.45
C ASP A 68 5.88 7.54 -0.45
N SER A 69 4.67 7.10 -0.76
CA SER A 69 3.82 6.36 0.18
C SER A 69 3.36 5.02 -0.39
N ILE A 70 3.24 4.03 0.50
CA ILE A 70 2.55 2.79 0.19
C ILE A 70 1.06 3.00 0.44
N ALA A 71 0.22 2.51 -0.46
CA ALA A 71 -1.23 2.57 -0.35
C ALA A 71 -1.84 1.19 -0.57
N ILE A 72 -2.79 0.83 0.26
CA ILE A 72 -3.48 -0.46 0.18
C ILE A 72 -4.98 -0.18 0.23
N GLY A 73 -5.65 -0.38 -0.91
CA GLY A 73 -7.10 -0.23 -1.01
C GLY A 73 -7.79 -1.55 -0.75
N PHE A 74 -8.86 -1.50 0.02
CA PHE A 74 -9.66 -2.69 0.33
C PHE A 74 -11.15 -2.49 0.07
N GLY A 75 -11.53 -1.35 -0.50
CA GLY A 75 -12.90 -1.00 -0.87
C GLY A 75 -12.94 0.40 -1.45
N PRO A 76 -14.16 0.97 -1.63
CA PRO A 76 -14.31 2.29 -2.22
C PRO A 76 -13.62 3.39 -1.41
N THR A 77 -13.01 4.32 -2.14
CA THR A 77 -12.42 5.55 -1.60
C THR A 77 -13.34 6.73 -1.94
N PRO A 78 -13.08 7.95 -1.41
CA PRO A 78 -13.90 9.11 -1.71
C PRO A 78 -13.99 9.47 -3.20
N VAL A 79 -13.06 9.00 -4.04
CA VAL A 79 -13.07 9.25 -5.48
C VAL A 79 -13.51 8.05 -6.30
N SER A 80 -13.87 6.94 -5.66
CA SER A 80 -14.33 5.73 -6.36
C SER A 80 -15.67 5.94 -7.03
N ARG A 81 -15.84 5.28 -8.18
CA ARG A 81 -17.10 5.22 -8.90
C ARG A 81 -17.67 3.82 -8.71
N GLY A 82 -18.84 3.72 -8.09
CA GLY A 82 -19.43 2.42 -7.78
C GLY A 82 -18.58 1.65 -6.78
N LYS A 83 -18.32 0.38 -7.09
CA LYS A 83 -17.60 -0.53 -6.19
C LYS A 83 -16.11 -0.61 -6.45
N GLU A 84 -15.58 0.19 -7.39
CA GLU A 84 -14.14 0.16 -7.70
C GLU A 84 -13.32 0.69 -6.53
N ILE A 85 -12.05 0.29 -6.50
CA ILE A 85 -11.06 0.85 -5.57
C ILE A 85 -10.22 1.83 -6.36
N ARG A 86 -10.51 3.13 -6.25
CA ARG A 86 -9.78 4.17 -6.98
C ARG A 86 -8.92 4.97 -6.04
N LEU A 87 -7.63 4.98 -6.31
CA LEU A 87 -6.65 5.75 -5.54
C LEU A 87 -6.57 7.19 -6.06
N VAL A 88 -5.88 8.05 -5.33
CA VAL A 88 -5.82 9.49 -5.64
C VAL A 88 -5.05 9.78 -6.94
N ALA A 89 -4.17 8.90 -7.37
CA ALA A 89 -3.34 9.06 -8.55
C ALA A 89 -2.95 7.69 -9.09
N ARG A 90 -2.32 7.64 -10.27
CA ARG A 90 -1.72 6.42 -10.79
C ARG A 90 -0.58 6.00 -9.87
N THR A 91 -0.54 4.73 -9.53
CA THR A 91 0.42 4.15 -8.61
C THR A 91 1.14 2.98 -9.25
N ASN A 92 2.36 2.73 -8.78
CA ASN A 92 3.11 1.54 -9.17
C ASN A 92 2.64 0.37 -8.30
N ILE A 93 2.23 -0.73 -8.92
CA ILE A 93 1.86 -1.93 -8.17
C ILE A 93 3.12 -2.77 -7.99
N TRP A 94 3.47 -3.02 -6.72
CA TRP A 94 4.77 -3.64 -6.38
C TRP A 94 4.64 -4.99 -5.69
N GLY A 95 3.43 -5.42 -5.38
CA GLY A 95 3.21 -6.70 -4.73
C GLY A 95 1.74 -6.96 -4.49
N LYS A 96 1.46 -8.04 -3.79
CA LYS A 96 0.10 -8.39 -3.38
C LYS A 96 0.10 -8.96 -1.97
N ALA A 97 -0.98 -8.72 -1.25
CA ALA A 97 -1.20 -9.30 0.07
C ALA A 97 -1.50 -10.79 -0.06
N LEU A 98 -0.98 -11.57 0.88
CA LEU A 98 -1.19 -13.02 0.93
C LEU A 98 -2.36 -13.41 1.84
N ALA A 99 -3.08 -12.41 2.38
CA ALA A 99 -4.26 -12.61 3.21
C ALA A 99 -5.30 -11.55 2.86
N PRO A 100 -6.58 -11.74 3.24
CA PRO A 100 -7.62 -10.77 2.94
C PRO A 100 -7.30 -9.39 3.54
N VAL A 101 -7.39 -8.34 2.71
CA VAL A 101 -7.09 -6.97 3.14
C VAL A 101 -8.27 -6.29 3.84
N THR A 102 -9.44 -6.92 3.88
CA THR A 102 -10.59 -6.39 4.60
C THR A 102 -10.34 -6.22 6.10
N GLN A 103 -9.39 -6.96 6.66
CA GLN A 103 -8.97 -6.77 8.05
C GLN A 103 -8.40 -5.36 8.30
N LEU A 104 -8.02 -4.63 7.25
CA LEU A 104 -7.54 -3.25 7.36
C LEU A 104 -8.63 -2.26 7.79
N HIS A 105 -9.91 -2.66 7.80
CA HIS A 105 -10.97 -1.87 8.41
C HIS A 105 -10.69 -1.53 9.89
N GLU A 106 -9.87 -2.32 10.56
CA GLU A 106 -9.52 -2.11 11.97
C GLU A 106 -8.45 -1.05 12.17
N VAL A 107 -7.76 -0.64 11.10
CA VAL A 107 -6.69 0.36 11.17
C VAL A 107 -7.27 1.75 11.34
N LYS A 108 -6.67 2.54 12.23
CA LYS A 108 -7.08 3.91 12.53
C LYS A 108 -5.95 4.88 12.20
N ASP A 109 -6.31 6.12 11.90
CA ASP A 109 -5.34 7.20 11.73
C ASP A 109 -4.40 7.25 12.93
N GLY A 110 -3.11 7.29 12.67
CA GLY A 110 -2.10 7.33 13.71
C GLY A 110 -1.58 5.99 14.18
N ASP A 111 -2.15 4.87 13.71
CA ASP A 111 -1.66 3.55 14.07
C ASP A 111 -0.20 3.36 13.60
N PRO A 112 0.63 2.73 14.42
CA PRO A 112 2.03 2.49 14.04
C PRO A 112 2.12 1.46 12.92
N VAL A 113 3.10 1.67 12.04
CA VAL A 113 3.39 0.78 10.91
C VAL A 113 4.82 0.30 11.00
N LYS A 114 5.02 -0.99 10.77
CA LYS A 114 6.34 -1.57 10.59
C LYS A 114 6.34 -2.45 9.35
N VAL A 115 7.28 -2.22 8.45
CA VAL A 115 7.48 -3.03 7.26
C VAL A 115 8.85 -3.69 7.37
N GLU A 116 8.86 -5.01 7.28
CA GLU A 116 10.08 -5.80 7.48
C GLU A 116 10.08 -7.05 6.62
N LYS A 117 11.25 -7.64 6.45
CA LYS A 117 11.40 -8.90 5.72
C LYS A 117 10.86 -10.05 6.55
N VAL A 118 10.28 -11.04 5.89
CA VAL A 118 9.83 -12.28 6.50
C VAL A 118 10.93 -13.34 6.36
N GLY A 119 11.21 -13.98 7.43
CA GLY A 119 12.14 -15.10 7.46
C GLY A 119 13.57 -14.77 7.80
#